data_b15b874d3d7d012274b82456dd4b5e99
#
_entry.id   b15b874d3d7d012274b82456dd4b5e99
#
_cell.length_a   1.000
_cell.length_b   1.000
_cell.length_c   1.000
_cell.angle_alpha   90.00
_cell.angle_beta   90.00
_cell.angle_gamma   90.00
#
_symmetry.space_group_name_H-M   'P 1'
#
loop_
_entity.id
_entity.type
_entity.pdbx_description
1 polymer ?
#
loop_
_entity_poly.entity_id
_entity_poly.type
_entity_poly.pdbx_seq_one_letter_code
_entity_poly.pdbx_strand_id
1 'polypeptide(L)'
;MDVTRNTAVIVVPNRLDFAEALEHLQRVVYNGSKEDHHPDALHAEHFRSQVTIFPEGQFVAIDPHTGLIVGHTSSMLLHYTPGQPFTQPWVVTTDYGRLTPHDPLGDWMYGVESAVLPDYQGRGVGSALYAARFALAQQLNLRGMIAGSTIMNYHQYVDRMTPDEYVSAVVTGLVYDNNLTKQLRKGFRVLNVIPDYVSDELSCGYGAAILWDNPAYDPSQPSPLPSAA
;
A
#
# COMPACT_ATOMS: atom_id res chain seq x y z
N MET A 1 13.78 8.57 30.11
CA MET A 1 12.36 8.91 29.91
C MET A 1 12.20 9.17 28.42
N ASP A 2 11.83 8.14 27.69
CA ASP A 2 11.67 8.21 26.23
C ASP A 2 10.26 8.73 25.97
N VAL A 3 10.17 10.03 25.69
CA VAL A 3 8.91 10.65 25.27
C VAL A 3 8.72 10.23 23.81
N THR A 4 7.96 9.17 23.60
CA THR A 4 7.45 8.83 22.27
C THR A 4 6.68 10.06 21.76
N ARG A 5 7.37 10.91 20.99
CA ARG A 5 6.77 12.02 20.27
C ARG A 5 5.80 11.43 19.26
N ASN A 6 4.53 11.39 19.61
CA ASN A 6 3.44 11.19 18.67
C ASN A 6 3.46 12.42 17.74
N THR A 7 4.24 12.35 16.66
CA THR A 7 4.33 13.44 15.67
C THR A 7 3.05 13.38 14.87
N ALA A 8 2.08 14.22 15.24
CA ALA A 8 0.86 14.37 14.46
C ALA A 8 1.25 14.83 13.05
N VAL A 9 1.15 13.93 12.07
CA VAL A 9 1.35 14.28 10.66
C VAL A 9 0.05 14.82 10.07
N ILE A 10 0.17 15.65 9.04
CA ILE A 10 -0.96 16.09 8.22
C ILE A 10 -0.96 15.22 6.96
N VAL A 11 -2.08 14.52 6.70
CA VAL A 11 -2.27 13.76 5.46
C VAL A 11 -3.05 14.64 4.47
N VAL A 12 -2.48 14.81 3.30
CA VAL A 12 -3.06 15.63 2.21
C VAL A 12 -2.99 14.87 0.88
N PRO A 13 -3.82 15.23 -0.11
CA PRO A 13 -3.68 14.72 -1.47
C PRO A 13 -2.27 14.96 -2.02
N ASN A 14 -1.76 14.00 -2.79
CA ASN A 14 -0.51 14.16 -3.50
C ASN A 14 -0.66 15.15 -4.66
N ARG A 15 0.44 15.78 -5.07
CA ARG A 15 0.50 16.78 -6.12
C ARG A 15 1.70 16.55 -7.03
N LEU A 16 1.62 17.06 -8.26
CA LEU A 16 2.69 16.90 -9.25
C LEU A 16 4.03 17.47 -8.79
N ASP A 17 4.02 18.56 -8.02
CA ASP A 17 5.22 19.22 -7.49
C ASP A 17 5.89 18.46 -6.32
N PHE A 18 5.27 17.39 -5.81
CA PHE A 18 5.85 16.53 -4.78
C PHE A 18 6.65 15.34 -5.36
N ALA A 19 6.63 15.14 -6.67
CA ALA A 19 7.16 13.95 -7.32
C ALA A 19 8.64 13.68 -7.02
N GLU A 20 9.50 14.69 -7.02
CA GLU A 20 10.92 14.57 -6.70
C GLU A 20 11.17 14.27 -5.23
N ALA A 21 10.38 14.87 -4.34
CA ALA A 21 10.46 14.58 -2.90
C ALA A 21 10.05 13.14 -2.59
N LEU A 22 9.06 12.61 -3.33
CA LEU A 22 8.61 11.23 -3.22
C LEU A 22 9.64 10.24 -3.77
N GLU A 23 10.29 10.55 -4.90
CA GLU A 23 11.42 9.75 -5.39
C GLU A 23 12.57 9.71 -4.37
N HIS A 24 12.87 10.83 -3.73
CA HIS A 24 13.86 10.86 -2.65
C HIS A 24 13.44 9.97 -1.47
N LEU A 25 12.17 10.04 -1.05
CA LEU A 25 11.61 9.18 0.00
C LEU A 25 11.75 7.69 -0.36
N GLN A 26 11.40 7.31 -1.59
CA GLN A 26 11.58 5.94 -2.10
C GLN A 26 13.02 5.48 -1.98
N ARG A 27 13.95 6.30 -2.43
CA ARG A 27 15.38 5.99 -2.36
C ARG A 27 15.84 5.76 -0.93
N VAL A 28 15.40 6.56 0.03
CA VAL A 28 15.72 6.38 1.45
C VAL A 28 15.12 5.10 2.01
N VAL A 29 13.87 4.78 1.65
CA VAL A 29 13.15 3.62 2.20
C VAL A 29 13.69 2.30 1.63
N TYR A 30 13.94 2.22 0.32
CA TYR A 30 14.28 0.96 -0.36
C TYR A 30 15.77 0.73 -0.52
N ASN A 31 16.57 1.78 -0.74
CA ASN A 31 17.99 1.62 -0.99
C ASN A 31 18.86 1.88 0.26
N GLY A 32 18.31 2.49 1.31
CA GLY A 32 19.10 2.98 2.44
C GLY A 32 20.17 3.96 1.98
N SER A 33 21.45 3.66 2.27
CA SER A 33 22.61 4.44 1.82
C SER A 33 23.29 3.88 0.56
N LYS A 34 22.73 2.85 -0.08
CA LYS A 34 23.33 2.24 -1.28
C LYS A 34 22.92 3.01 -2.53
N GLU A 35 23.86 3.17 -3.46
CA GLU A 35 23.64 3.84 -4.75
C GLU A 35 22.81 3.00 -5.74
N ASP A 36 22.72 1.70 -5.52
CA ASP A 36 22.00 0.78 -6.41
C ASP A 36 20.48 0.93 -6.26
N HIS A 37 19.83 1.17 -7.39
CA HIS A 37 18.38 1.29 -7.43
C HIS A 37 17.70 -0.08 -7.19
N HIS A 38 16.80 -0.14 -6.23
CA HIS A 38 15.88 -1.29 -6.11
C HIS A 38 15.03 -1.36 -7.39
N PRO A 39 14.91 -2.54 -8.05
CA PRO A 39 14.22 -2.65 -9.34
C PRO A 39 12.76 -2.18 -9.31
N ASP A 40 12.08 -2.31 -8.17
CA ASP A 40 10.69 -1.90 -7.99
C ASP A 40 10.55 -0.50 -7.35
N ALA A 41 11.65 0.26 -7.18
CA ALA A 41 11.58 1.60 -6.62
C ALA A 41 10.91 2.58 -7.59
N LEU A 42 10.00 3.39 -7.07
CA LEU A 42 9.29 4.39 -7.86
C LEU A 42 10.13 5.66 -8.05
N HIS A 43 10.12 6.19 -9.28
CA HIS A 43 10.75 7.44 -9.67
C HIS A 43 9.72 8.57 -9.76
N ALA A 44 10.17 9.82 -9.90
CA ALA A 44 9.30 11.00 -9.99
C ALA A 44 8.25 10.89 -11.11
N GLU A 45 8.60 10.27 -12.23
CA GLU A 45 7.67 10.03 -13.36
C GLU A 45 6.47 9.14 -12.98
N HIS A 46 6.68 8.13 -12.10
CA HIS A 46 5.61 7.28 -11.63
C HIS A 46 4.62 8.07 -10.77
N PHE A 47 5.12 8.90 -9.85
CA PHE A 47 4.26 9.75 -9.01
C PHE A 47 3.47 10.78 -9.83
N ARG A 48 4.07 11.33 -10.90
CA ARG A 48 3.34 12.21 -11.83
C ARG A 48 2.25 11.46 -12.59
N SER A 49 2.55 10.24 -13.07
CA SER A 49 1.56 9.37 -13.71
C SER A 49 0.39 9.06 -12.75
N GLN A 50 0.69 8.67 -11.52
CA GLN A 50 -0.30 8.33 -10.50
C GLN A 50 -1.25 9.50 -10.20
N VAL A 51 -0.71 10.71 -9.99
CA VAL A 51 -1.51 11.93 -9.76
C VAL A 51 -2.32 12.31 -10.99
N THR A 52 -1.82 12.03 -12.20
CA THR A 52 -2.55 12.35 -13.44
C THR A 52 -3.70 11.37 -13.68
N ILE A 53 -3.51 10.07 -13.37
CA ILE A 53 -4.48 9.02 -13.65
C ILE A 53 -5.58 8.96 -12.58
N PHE A 54 -5.21 8.99 -11.30
CA PHE A 54 -6.17 8.91 -10.19
C PHE A 54 -5.71 9.77 -9.00
N PRO A 55 -5.83 11.11 -9.09
CA PRO A 55 -5.35 12.05 -8.06
C PRO A 55 -5.98 11.82 -6.69
N GLU A 56 -7.26 11.40 -6.63
CA GLU A 56 -7.98 11.16 -5.39
C GLU A 56 -7.39 10.01 -4.57
N GLY A 57 -6.77 9.02 -5.23
CA GLY A 57 -6.19 7.84 -4.59
C GLY A 57 -4.76 8.02 -4.09
N GLN A 58 -4.19 9.23 -4.22
CA GLN A 58 -2.80 9.52 -3.92
C GLN A 58 -2.70 10.44 -2.70
N PHE A 59 -2.00 10.01 -1.64
CA PHE A 59 -1.84 10.80 -0.42
C PHE A 59 -0.39 10.87 0.03
N VAL A 60 -0.03 11.99 0.67
CA VAL A 60 1.24 12.20 1.36
C VAL A 60 1.00 12.57 2.82
N ALA A 61 1.92 12.14 3.69
CA ALA A 61 1.98 12.54 5.08
C ALA A 61 3.10 13.57 5.24
N ILE A 62 2.78 14.73 5.78
CA ILE A 62 3.70 15.86 5.98
C ILE A 62 3.90 16.08 7.47
N ASP A 63 5.14 16.23 7.91
CA ASP A 63 5.47 16.72 9.23
C ASP A 63 5.21 18.25 9.28
N PRO A 64 4.23 18.71 10.08
CA PRO A 64 3.85 20.13 10.09
C PRO A 64 4.92 21.06 10.66
N HIS A 65 5.92 20.52 11.37
CA HIS A 65 7.00 21.33 11.96
C HIS A 65 8.12 21.62 10.96
N THR A 66 8.37 20.67 10.06
CA THR A 66 9.49 20.75 9.11
C THR A 66 9.04 20.97 7.67
N GLY A 67 7.77 20.71 7.36
CA GLY A 67 7.25 20.67 5.99
C GLY A 67 7.72 19.45 5.18
N LEU A 68 8.46 18.51 5.81
CA LEU A 68 8.99 17.34 5.13
C LEU A 68 7.86 16.34 4.83
N ILE A 69 7.85 15.79 3.61
CA ILE A 69 7.05 14.62 3.26
C ILE A 69 7.71 13.39 3.90
N VAL A 70 7.03 12.77 4.85
CA VAL A 70 7.56 11.67 5.68
C VAL A 70 6.95 10.32 5.35
N GLY A 71 5.95 10.30 4.49
CA GLY A 71 5.33 9.08 3.99
C GLY A 71 4.38 9.38 2.85
N HIS A 72 4.04 8.33 2.10
CA HIS A 72 3.03 8.41 1.06
C HIS A 72 2.27 7.11 0.94
N THR A 73 1.17 7.15 0.18
CA THR A 73 0.42 5.99 -0.22
C THR A 73 -0.24 6.21 -1.56
N SER A 74 -0.22 5.18 -2.41
CA SER A 74 -0.79 5.18 -3.75
C SER A 74 -1.88 4.12 -3.86
N SER A 75 -2.94 4.44 -4.59
CA SER A 75 -4.06 3.55 -4.85
C SER A 75 -4.54 3.69 -6.28
N MET A 76 -5.25 2.69 -6.77
CA MET A 76 -6.02 2.74 -8.03
C MET A 76 -7.35 2.01 -7.84
N LEU A 77 -8.24 2.08 -8.81
CA LEU A 77 -9.47 1.31 -8.83
C LEU A 77 -9.34 0.16 -9.83
N LEU A 78 -9.99 -0.95 -9.50
CA LEU A 78 -10.08 -2.13 -10.37
C LEU A 78 -11.38 -2.90 -10.08
N HIS A 79 -11.70 -3.86 -10.96
CA HIS A 79 -12.72 -4.86 -10.68
C HIS A 79 -12.11 -6.09 -10.01
N TYR A 80 -12.76 -6.57 -8.95
CA TYR A 80 -12.42 -7.83 -8.32
C TYR A 80 -13.69 -8.63 -8.02
N THR A 81 -13.67 -9.91 -8.37
CA THR A 81 -14.78 -10.83 -8.08
C THR A 81 -14.54 -11.51 -6.73
N PRO A 82 -15.31 -11.19 -5.68
CA PRO A 82 -15.17 -11.83 -4.38
C PRO A 82 -15.21 -13.36 -4.47
N GLY A 83 -14.32 -14.01 -3.73
CA GLY A 83 -14.18 -15.47 -3.72
C GLY A 83 -13.23 -16.03 -4.78
N GLN A 84 -12.75 -15.21 -5.72
CA GLN A 84 -11.68 -15.60 -6.61
C GLN A 84 -10.31 -15.30 -5.98
N PRO A 85 -9.25 -16.11 -6.22
CA PRO A 85 -7.91 -15.76 -5.79
C PRO A 85 -7.40 -14.52 -6.55
N PHE A 86 -6.63 -13.68 -5.87
CA PHE A 86 -5.90 -12.58 -6.49
C PHE A 86 -4.44 -13.00 -6.63
N THR A 87 -3.98 -13.23 -7.87
CA THR A 87 -2.69 -13.89 -8.14
C THR A 87 -1.75 -13.09 -9.02
N GLN A 88 -2.14 -11.89 -9.43
CA GLN A 88 -1.31 -11.10 -10.34
C GLN A 88 -0.11 -10.49 -9.62
N PRO A 89 1.11 -10.55 -10.21
CA PRO A 89 2.27 -9.81 -9.74
C PRO A 89 2.01 -8.30 -9.67
N TRP A 90 2.68 -7.63 -8.74
CA TRP A 90 2.53 -6.19 -8.55
C TRP A 90 2.82 -5.38 -9.82
N VAL A 91 3.90 -5.74 -10.52
CA VAL A 91 4.31 -5.06 -11.77
C VAL A 91 3.25 -5.15 -12.85
N VAL A 92 2.53 -6.27 -12.95
CA VAL A 92 1.44 -6.48 -13.93
C VAL A 92 0.20 -5.71 -13.50
N THR A 93 -0.17 -5.80 -12.23
CA THR A 93 -1.36 -5.13 -11.69
C THR A 93 -1.27 -3.62 -11.82
N THR A 94 -0.08 -3.04 -11.64
CA THR A 94 0.12 -1.60 -11.54
C THR A 94 0.78 -0.96 -12.77
N ASP A 95 1.18 -1.75 -13.78
CA ASP A 95 2.08 -1.33 -14.85
C ASP A 95 3.34 -0.68 -14.28
N TYR A 96 4.10 -1.45 -13.49
CA TYR A 96 5.32 -0.97 -12.83
C TYR A 96 5.10 0.30 -11.98
N GLY A 97 3.92 0.45 -11.37
CA GLY A 97 3.57 1.61 -10.56
C GLY A 97 3.09 2.83 -11.33
N ARG A 98 2.91 2.74 -12.67
CA ARG A 98 2.37 3.84 -13.51
C ARG A 98 0.86 4.00 -13.40
N LEU A 99 0.15 2.99 -12.93
CA LEU A 99 -1.32 2.91 -12.78
C LEU A 99 -2.09 2.95 -14.11
N THR A 100 -1.49 2.62 -15.25
CA THR A 100 -2.22 2.59 -16.52
C THR A 100 -3.39 1.59 -16.55
N PRO A 101 -3.40 0.47 -15.74
CA PRO A 101 -4.56 -0.40 -15.62
C PRO A 101 -5.68 0.15 -14.72
N HIS A 102 -5.58 1.38 -14.21
CA HIS A 102 -6.65 1.99 -13.43
C HIS A 102 -7.97 2.02 -14.19
N ASP A 103 -9.02 1.48 -13.57
CA ASP A 103 -10.37 1.55 -14.12
C ASP A 103 -11.23 2.49 -13.26
N PRO A 104 -11.64 3.66 -13.79
CA PRO A 104 -12.46 4.61 -13.04
C PRO A 104 -13.84 4.04 -12.66
N LEU A 105 -14.28 2.95 -13.28
CA LEU A 105 -15.51 2.23 -12.95
C LEU A 105 -15.27 1.05 -12.00
N GLY A 106 -14.02 0.83 -11.58
CA GLY A 106 -13.65 -0.23 -10.65
C GLY A 106 -14.39 -0.09 -9.32
N ASP A 107 -14.88 -1.19 -8.82
CA ASP A 107 -15.69 -1.26 -7.59
C ASP A 107 -14.86 -1.62 -6.34
N TRP A 108 -13.54 -1.84 -6.51
CA TRP A 108 -12.56 -2.08 -5.45
C TRP A 108 -11.38 -1.13 -5.55
N MET A 109 -10.92 -0.64 -4.40
CA MET A 109 -9.62 0.05 -4.33
C MET A 109 -8.49 -0.98 -4.29
N TYR A 110 -7.49 -0.83 -5.14
CA TYR A 110 -6.23 -1.57 -5.02
C TYR A 110 -5.18 -0.71 -4.33
N GLY A 111 -4.62 -1.24 -3.25
CA GLY A 111 -3.50 -0.60 -2.54
C GLY A 111 -2.20 -0.89 -3.26
N VAL A 112 -1.68 0.10 -3.97
CA VAL A 112 -0.47 -0.03 -4.80
C VAL A 112 0.78 -0.06 -3.95
N GLU A 113 0.93 0.94 -3.09
CA GLU A 113 2.10 1.10 -2.24
C GLU A 113 1.80 1.95 -1.00
N SER A 114 2.65 1.81 0.02
CA SER A 114 2.70 2.73 1.15
C SER A 114 4.09 2.69 1.78
N ALA A 115 4.77 3.83 1.80
CA ALA A 115 6.10 3.97 2.35
C ALA A 115 6.15 5.07 3.42
N VAL A 116 6.99 4.87 4.44
CA VAL A 116 7.22 5.83 5.53
C VAL A 116 8.72 5.87 5.82
N LEU A 117 9.29 7.09 5.89
CA LEU A 117 10.69 7.29 6.25
C LEU A 117 11.04 6.53 7.54
N PRO A 118 12.22 5.88 7.62
CA PRO A 118 12.62 5.07 8.78
C PRO A 118 12.48 5.82 10.12
N ASP A 119 12.91 7.08 10.18
CA ASP A 119 12.84 7.90 11.38
C ASP A 119 11.41 8.27 11.83
N TYR A 120 10.42 8.06 10.97
CA TYR A 120 9.01 8.33 11.23
C TYR A 120 8.17 7.07 11.38
N GLN A 121 8.79 5.90 11.27
CA GLN A 121 8.12 4.63 11.54
C GLN A 121 7.78 4.49 13.03
N GLY A 122 6.74 3.70 13.35
CA GLY A 122 6.28 3.52 14.73
C GLY A 122 5.55 4.74 15.34
N ARG A 123 5.42 5.86 14.60
CA ARG A 123 4.80 7.12 15.07
C ARG A 123 3.36 7.34 14.56
N GLY A 124 2.73 6.30 14.01
CA GLY A 124 1.34 6.37 13.54
C GLY A 124 1.16 6.85 12.09
N VAL A 125 2.23 7.26 11.38
CA VAL A 125 2.16 7.79 10.00
C VAL A 125 1.46 6.81 9.05
N GLY A 126 1.90 5.55 9.02
CA GLY A 126 1.25 4.53 8.19
C GLY A 126 -0.22 4.30 8.53
N SER A 127 -0.61 4.47 9.80
CA SER A 127 -2.03 4.37 10.20
C SER A 127 -2.85 5.56 9.69
N ALA A 128 -2.29 6.76 9.69
CA ALA A 128 -2.95 7.94 9.16
C ALA A 128 -3.14 7.83 7.63
N LEU A 129 -2.14 7.30 6.90
CA LEU A 129 -2.24 7.03 5.46
C LEU A 129 -3.32 5.97 5.14
N TYR A 130 -3.40 4.88 5.92
CA TYR A 130 -4.49 3.90 5.77
C TYR A 130 -5.86 4.50 6.08
N ALA A 131 -5.97 5.37 7.09
CA ALA A 131 -7.23 6.04 7.40
C ALA A 131 -7.73 6.90 6.24
N ALA A 132 -6.83 7.61 5.53
CA ALA A 132 -7.17 8.37 4.33
C ALA A 132 -7.69 7.47 3.20
N ARG A 133 -7.06 6.30 2.96
CA ARG A 133 -7.54 5.31 1.98
C ARG A 133 -8.92 4.77 2.33
N PHE A 134 -9.14 4.40 3.59
CA PHE A 134 -10.43 3.87 4.03
C PHE A 134 -11.53 4.93 3.91
N ALA A 135 -11.23 6.18 4.29
CA ALA A 135 -12.17 7.29 4.11
C ALA A 135 -12.52 7.51 2.63
N LEU A 136 -11.55 7.46 1.73
CA LEU A 136 -11.79 7.54 0.29
C LEU A 136 -12.64 6.37 -0.21
N ALA A 137 -12.34 5.14 0.20
CA ALA A 137 -13.13 3.96 -0.20
C ALA A 137 -14.59 4.08 0.25
N GLN A 138 -14.84 4.62 1.44
CA GLN A 138 -16.19 4.91 1.95
C GLN A 138 -16.86 6.03 1.16
N GLN A 139 -16.13 7.13 0.91
CA GLN A 139 -16.64 8.27 0.13
C GLN A 139 -17.04 7.88 -1.30
N LEU A 140 -16.26 7.01 -1.94
CA LEU A 140 -16.52 6.49 -3.28
C LEU A 140 -17.49 5.30 -3.29
N ASN A 141 -18.04 4.92 -2.14
CA ASN A 141 -18.92 3.76 -2.00
C ASN A 141 -18.33 2.48 -2.64
N LEU A 142 -17.02 2.27 -2.49
CA LEU A 142 -16.37 1.06 -2.99
C LEU A 142 -16.69 -0.13 -2.07
N ARG A 143 -16.70 -1.35 -2.64
CA ARG A 143 -16.90 -2.60 -1.88
C ARG A 143 -15.85 -2.82 -0.80
N GLY A 144 -14.64 -2.29 -1.02
CA GLY A 144 -13.54 -2.42 -0.10
C GLY A 144 -12.19 -2.14 -0.73
N MET A 145 -11.16 -2.68 -0.13
CA MET A 145 -9.79 -2.53 -0.58
C MET A 145 -9.13 -3.90 -0.69
N ILE A 146 -8.44 -4.15 -1.80
CA ILE A 146 -7.58 -5.31 -2.03
C ILE A 146 -6.13 -4.83 -2.17
N ALA A 147 -5.17 -5.62 -1.73
CA ALA A 147 -3.75 -5.33 -1.91
C ALA A 147 -2.93 -6.62 -1.87
N GLY A 148 -1.71 -6.58 -2.36
CA GLY A 148 -0.70 -7.56 -2.04
C GLY A 148 0.14 -7.08 -0.86
N SER A 149 0.25 -7.89 0.16
CA SER A 149 1.14 -7.67 1.30
C SER A 149 2.43 -8.44 1.07
N THR A 150 3.54 -7.75 0.83
CA THR A 150 4.87 -8.38 0.86
C THR A 150 5.09 -9.03 2.22
N ILE A 151 5.45 -10.31 2.26
CA ILE A 151 5.66 -11.06 3.52
C ILE A 151 7.13 -10.91 3.98
N MET A 152 7.44 -9.73 4.54
CA MET A 152 8.78 -9.19 4.75
C MET A 152 9.73 -10.06 5.59
N ASN A 153 9.21 -10.93 6.46
CA ASN A 153 10.08 -11.73 7.33
C ASN A 153 10.19 -13.19 6.86
N TYR A 154 9.63 -13.55 5.70
CA TYR A 154 9.57 -14.92 5.23
C TYR A 154 10.96 -15.54 4.99
N HIS A 155 11.97 -14.77 4.56
CA HIS A 155 13.35 -15.24 4.40
C HIS A 155 13.93 -15.95 5.65
N GLN A 156 13.43 -15.62 6.85
CA GLN A 156 13.86 -16.25 8.10
C GLN A 156 13.22 -17.62 8.32
N TYR A 157 12.25 -18.01 7.51
CA TYR A 157 11.42 -19.20 7.68
C TYR A 157 11.41 -20.11 6.46
N VAL A 158 12.03 -19.70 5.34
CA VAL A 158 11.97 -20.38 4.05
C VAL A 158 12.43 -21.85 4.11
N ASP A 159 13.39 -22.19 4.98
CA ASP A 159 13.86 -23.55 5.17
C ASP A 159 12.94 -24.42 6.06
N ARG A 160 11.91 -23.85 6.68
CA ARG A 160 11.05 -24.49 7.69
C ARG A 160 9.57 -24.45 7.40
N MET A 161 9.13 -23.52 6.55
CA MET A 161 7.73 -23.29 6.22
C MET A 161 7.58 -22.97 4.75
N THR A 162 6.58 -23.52 4.12
CA THR A 162 6.09 -23.02 2.83
C THR A 162 5.50 -21.62 3.00
N PRO A 163 5.34 -20.81 1.91
CA PRO A 163 4.71 -19.50 2.00
C PRO A 163 3.30 -19.54 2.62
N ASP A 164 2.51 -20.56 2.30
CA ASP A 164 1.16 -20.74 2.84
C ASP A 164 1.17 -21.06 4.34
N GLU A 165 2.09 -21.93 4.79
CA GLU A 165 2.26 -22.22 6.22
C GLU A 165 2.73 -20.99 6.99
N TYR A 166 3.65 -20.21 6.41
CA TYR A 166 4.11 -18.95 7.00
C TYR A 166 2.98 -17.94 7.15
N VAL A 167 2.22 -17.69 6.07
CA VAL A 167 1.07 -16.77 6.09
C VAL A 167 0.03 -17.23 7.10
N SER A 168 -0.27 -18.53 7.16
CA SER A 168 -1.17 -19.11 8.17
C SER A 168 -0.67 -18.88 9.60
N ALA A 169 0.63 -19.05 9.84
CA ALA A 169 1.24 -18.77 11.13
C ALA A 169 1.16 -17.30 11.53
N VAL A 170 1.28 -16.38 10.56
CA VAL A 170 1.09 -14.92 10.81
C VAL A 170 -0.37 -14.62 11.13
N VAL A 171 -1.32 -15.18 10.38
CA VAL A 171 -2.78 -15.00 10.59
C VAL A 171 -3.19 -15.48 11.98
N THR A 172 -2.66 -16.62 12.43
CA THR A 172 -2.95 -17.18 13.76
C THR A 172 -2.16 -16.53 14.90
N GLY A 173 -1.23 -15.60 14.57
CA GLY A 173 -0.42 -14.89 15.57
C GLY A 173 0.76 -15.69 16.13
N LEU A 174 1.08 -16.84 15.56
CA LEU A 174 2.26 -17.64 15.93
C LEU A 174 3.57 -17.02 15.44
N VAL A 175 3.51 -16.26 14.34
CA VAL A 175 4.64 -15.54 13.75
C VAL A 175 4.24 -14.08 13.57
N TYR A 176 5.19 -13.18 13.82
CA TYR A 176 5.03 -11.76 13.51
C TYR A 176 5.70 -11.44 12.17
N ASP A 177 4.95 -10.82 11.27
CA ASP A 177 5.47 -10.24 10.02
C ASP A 177 5.40 -8.72 10.07
N ASN A 178 6.47 -8.06 9.63
CA ASN A 178 6.61 -6.60 9.71
C ASN A 178 5.56 -5.82 8.90
N ASN A 179 4.97 -6.44 7.88
CA ASN A 179 3.97 -5.82 7.02
C ASN A 179 2.59 -6.48 7.23
N LEU A 180 2.46 -7.77 6.95
CA LEU A 180 1.19 -8.49 7.00
C LEU A 180 0.49 -8.35 8.37
N THR A 181 1.23 -8.53 9.49
CA THR A 181 0.63 -8.42 10.84
C THR A 181 0.02 -7.04 11.08
N LYS A 182 0.67 -5.96 10.58
CA LYS A 182 0.14 -4.59 10.75
C LYS A 182 -1.13 -4.37 9.94
N GLN A 183 -1.23 -4.97 8.76
CA GLN A 183 -2.41 -4.89 7.90
C GLN A 183 -3.59 -5.71 8.45
N LEU A 184 -3.33 -6.92 8.98
CA LEU A 184 -4.35 -7.71 9.67
C LEU A 184 -4.95 -6.95 10.86
N ARG A 185 -4.13 -6.24 11.63
CA ARG A 185 -4.60 -5.37 12.75
C ARG A 185 -5.45 -4.18 12.30
N LYS A 186 -5.45 -3.85 11.01
CA LYS A 186 -6.32 -2.81 10.41
C LYS A 186 -7.61 -3.37 9.83
N GLY A 187 -7.87 -4.67 10.02
CA GLY A 187 -9.08 -5.34 9.58
C GLY A 187 -8.97 -6.01 8.21
N PHE A 188 -7.78 -6.09 7.62
CA PHE A 188 -7.59 -6.93 6.45
C PHE A 188 -7.66 -8.41 6.82
N ARG A 189 -8.13 -9.22 5.90
CA ARG A 189 -8.05 -10.69 5.93
C ARG A 189 -7.25 -11.19 4.74
N VAL A 190 -6.60 -12.33 4.86
CA VAL A 190 -5.88 -12.97 3.77
C VAL A 190 -6.85 -13.69 2.84
N LEU A 191 -6.61 -13.60 1.54
CA LEU A 191 -7.30 -14.37 0.51
C LEU A 191 -6.48 -15.60 0.09
N ASN A 192 -5.23 -15.39 -0.33
CA ASN A 192 -4.30 -16.40 -0.81
C ASN A 192 -2.86 -15.85 -0.79
N VAL A 193 -1.89 -16.72 -1.00
CA VAL A 193 -0.50 -16.36 -1.29
C VAL A 193 -0.36 -16.01 -2.77
N ILE A 194 0.48 -15.01 -3.08
CA ILE A 194 0.82 -14.60 -4.45
C ILE A 194 2.30 -14.95 -4.68
N PRO A 195 2.63 -15.92 -5.54
CA PRO A 195 4.00 -16.15 -5.98
C PRO A 195 4.46 -15.06 -6.95
N ASP A 196 5.76 -14.81 -7.01
CA ASP A 196 6.39 -13.81 -7.90
C ASP A 196 5.74 -12.43 -7.81
N TYR A 197 5.33 -12.05 -6.59
CA TYR A 197 4.57 -10.81 -6.35
C TYR A 197 5.42 -9.57 -6.57
N VAL A 198 6.62 -9.54 -6.00
CA VAL A 198 7.61 -8.44 -6.10
C VAL A 198 9.02 -9.01 -6.17
N SER A 199 9.98 -8.24 -6.69
CA SER A 199 11.40 -8.60 -6.66
C SER A 199 12.02 -8.16 -5.32
N ASP A 200 11.88 -9.00 -4.28
CA ASP A 200 12.35 -8.69 -2.93
C ASP A 200 12.92 -9.93 -2.23
N GLU A 201 14.15 -9.80 -1.71
CA GLU A 201 14.85 -10.90 -1.04
C GLU A 201 14.22 -11.27 0.32
N LEU A 202 13.66 -10.29 1.05
CA LEU A 202 13.10 -10.50 2.38
C LEU A 202 11.82 -11.32 2.34
N SER A 203 11.04 -11.18 1.29
CA SER A 203 9.83 -11.97 1.03
C SER A 203 10.08 -13.20 0.18
N CYS A 204 11.31 -13.39 -0.34
CA CYS A 204 11.64 -14.41 -1.35
C CYS A 204 10.71 -14.34 -2.57
N GLY A 205 10.27 -13.14 -2.95
CA GLY A 205 9.36 -12.89 -4.06
C GLY A 205 7.87 -13.11 -3.76
N TYR A 206 7.49 -13.54 -2.55
CA TYR A 206 6.10 -13.84 -2.21
C TYR A 206 5.35 -12.66 -1.59
N GLY A 207 4.05 -12.60 -1.87
CA GLY A 207 3.08 -11.74 -1.19
C GLY A 207 1.87 -12.52 -0.70
N ALA A 208 1.07 -11.90 0.15
CA ALA A 208 -0.25 -12.36 0.51
C ALA A 208 -1.29 -11.40 -0.06
N ALA A 209 -2.24 -11.90 -0.85
CA ALA A 209 -3.41 -11.14 -1.24
C ALA A 209 -4.26 -10.89 0.01
N ILE A 210 -4.52 -9.63 0.29
CA ILE A 210 -5.30 -9.20 1.45
C ILE A 210 -6.48 -8.35 1.03
N LEU A 211 -7.56 -8.45 1.76
CA LEU A 211 -8.81 -7.73 1.48
C LEU A 211 -9.37 -7.12 2.76
N TRP A 212 -9.82 -5.88 2.66
CA TRP A 212 -10.60 -5.18 3.65
C TRP A 212 -11.98 -4.88 3.07
N ASP A 213 -13.03 -5.38 3.71
CA ASP A 213 -14.41 -5.11 3.33
C ASP A 213 -14.81 -3.73 3.87
N ASN A 214 -15.40 -2.88 3.01
CA ASN A 214 -15.88 -1.57 3.43
C ASN A 214 -17.17 -1.70 4.26
N PRO A 215 -17.17 -1.39 5.56
CA PRO A 215 -18.36 -1.55 6.40
C PRO A 215 -19.49 -0.55 6.06
N ALA A 216 -19.18 0.50 5.28
CA ALA A 216 -20.14 1.52 4.87
C ALA A 216 -20.62 1.32 3.42
N TYR A 217 -20.25 0.22 2.76
CA TYR A 217 -20.68 -0.06 1.38
C TYR A 217 -22.18 -0.25 1.29
N ASP A 218 -22.84 0.51 0.43
CA ASP A 218 -24.27 0.41 0.13
C ASP A 218 -24.48 -0.06 -1.33
N PRO A 219 -24.88 -1.32 -1.55
CA PRO A 219 -25.08 -1.86 -2.90
C PRO A 219 -26.24 -1.20 -3.65
N SER A 220 -27.09 -0.43 -2.98
CA SER A 220 -28.20 0.30 -3.62
C SER A 220 -27.77 1.64 -4.25
N GLN A 221 -26.55 2.13 -3.91
CA GLN A 221 -26.00 3.36 -4.43
C GLN A 221 -24.91 3.06 -5.46
N PRO A 222 -24.90 3.71 -6.62
CA PRO A 222 -23.78 3.63 -7.55
C PRO A 222 -22.52 4.21 -6.87
N SER A 223 -21.36 3.67 -7.21
CA SER A 223 -20.10 4.36 -6.89
C SER A 223 -20.14 5.74 -7.56
N PRO A 224 -19.90 6.83 -6.82
CA PRO A 224 -19.80 8.15 -7.46
C PRO A 224 -18.60 8.08 -8.40
N LEU A 225 -18.86 8.26 -9.69
CA LEU A 225 -17.81 8.41 -10.69
C LEU A 225 -16.96 9.61 -10.30
N PRO A 226 -15.63 9.54 -10.36
CA PRO A 226 -14.81 10.72 -10.25
C PRO A 226 -15.28 11.69 -11.34
N SER A 227 -15.57 12.93 -10.96
CA SER A 227 -15.91 13.97 -11.92
C SER A 227 -14.80 14.05 -12.94
N ALA A 228 -15.10 13.79 -14.20
CA ALA A 228 -14.16 14.07 -15.28
C ALA A 228 -13.81 15.56 -15.19
N ALA A 229 -12.54 15.84 -14.84
CA ALA A 229 -12.00 17.18 -14.80
C ALA A 229 -11.79 17.72 -16.21
#